data_a128a69dec960f1b737010ca05de6519
#
_entry.id   a128a69dec960f1b737010ca05de6519
#
_cell.length_a   1.000
_cell.length_b   1.000
_cell.length_c   1.000
_cell.angle_alpha   90.00
_cell.angle_beta   90.00
_cell.angle_gamma   90.00
#
_symmetry.space_group_name_H-M   'P 1'
#
loop_
_entity.id
_entity.type
_entity.pdbx_description
1 polymer ?
#
loop_
_entity_poly.entity_id
_entity_poly.type
_entity_poly.pdbx_seq_one_letter_code
_entity_poly.pdbx_strand_id
1 'polypeptide(L)'
;MRLSAVCSLLLCVLAVPPAFAQSASGITDEDNRRLHQALQPFVVPPDLAHVELSSDAPVGNDINDRDGDGLTNEVEKRLGTDPDNPDTDGDGLLDGWEVHGVNGIDLPRKGASPLHKDIFVVMDYMRRDSAANGLGPNDAVLAAIKKIFVDGPVSNPDGRDGINLHLETGNEVPYDEVIDSEEEFAKIKAASFVPKRAPIYHYMIWGNRYWDDNSSGYSFEVPGSDFVVTLGGWNDGNGGSDGEKIGTFAHELGHNLGLMHGGSDTINYKPNHLSIMNYFFQTDGVLRDGKRIYDFQRFALPTLKEYQLREGKGLGGNPRLRGYTTAFWLTHDKAQPVPGAGAIDWDHNGRIDSTPRRRDVNDDGKFGTLKSTPNEWAMLVFTGGTIGKRQDVTTLLSIARSQYRRMPGPELSQDMQRKIRQSLTQP
;
A
#
# COMPACT_ATOMS: atom_id res chain seq x y z
N MET A 1 -28.53 -48.23 20.34
CA MET A 1 -28.60 -47.90 18.92
C MET A 1 -27.87 -46.56 18.72
N ARG A 2 -26.64 -46.61 18.20
CA ARG A 2 -25.83 -45.43 17.91
C ARG A 2 -25.93 -45.19 16.42
N LEU A 3 -26.42 -44.00 16.00
CA LEU A 3 -26.32 -43.55 14.61
C LEU A 3 -25.13 -42.59 14.54
N SER A 4 -24.13 -43.01 13.77
CA SER A 4 -23.03 -42.16 13.30
C SER A 4 -23.50 -41.34 12.10
N ALA A 5 -23.45 -40.02 12.20
CA ALA A 5 -23.63 -39.13 11.06
C ALA A 5 -22.24 -38.81 10.51
N VAL A 6 -21.96 -39.34 9.30
CA VAL A 6 -20.78 -38.96 8.49
C VAL A 6 -21.15 -37.68 7.76
N CYS A 7 -20.47 -36.59 8.09
CA CYS A 7 -20.60 -35.32 7.36
C CYS A 7 -19.60 -35.33 6.21
N SER A 8 -20.08 -35.54 4.98
CA SER A 8 -19.30 -35.40 3.76
C SER A 8 -19.12 -33.92 3.43
N LEU A 9 -17.90 -33.42 3.52
CA LEU A 9 -17.54 -32.09 3.01
C LEU A 9 -17.54 -32.14 1.47
N LEU A 10 -18.51 -31.49 0.87
CA LEU A 10 -18.56 -31.27 -0.57
C LEU A 10 -17.63 -30.10 -0.93
N LEU A 11 -16.53 -30.40 -1.62
CA LEU A 11 -15.65 -29.42 -2.22
C LEU A 11 -16.40 -28.80 -3.42
N CYS A 12 -16.97 -27.62 -3.26
CA CYS A 12 -17.45 -26.85 -4.41
C CYS A 12 -16.25 -26.16 -5.09
N VAL A 13 -15.69 -26.80 -6.10
CA VAL A 13 -14.83 -26.14 -7.08
C VAL A 13 -15.75 -25.32 -7.97
N LEU A 14 -15.84 -24.02 -7.76
CA LEU A 14 -16.48 -23.09 -8.69
C LEU A 14 -15.59 -22.96 -9.93
N ALA A 15 -15.97 -23.65 -11.00
CA ALA A 15 -15.40 -23.43 -12.31
C ALA A 15 -15.87 -22.06 -12.84
N VAL A 16 -14.93 -21.13 -13.00
CA VAL A 16 -15.15 -19.85 -13.68
C VAL A 16 -15.36 -20.10 -15.16
N PRO A 17 -16.46 -19.62 -15.79
CA PRO A 17 -16.66 -19.78 -17.23
C PRO A 17 -15.65 -18.94 -18.04
N PRO A 18 -15.15 -19.42 -19.19
CA PRO A 18 -14.08 -18.78 -19.97
C PRO A 18 -14.49 -17.54 -20.77
N ALA A 19 -15.57 -16.86 -20.45
CA ALA A 19 -16.14 -15.80 -21.31
C ALA A 19 -15.86 -14.36 -20.87
N PHE A 20 -15.04 -14.11 -19.83
CA PHE A 20 -14.72 -12.75 -19.36
C PHE A 20 -13.25 -12.34 -19.49
N ALA A 21 -12.48 -12.98 -20.38
CA ALA A 21 -11.03 -12.80 -20.48
C ALA A 21 -10.58 -11.74 -21.51
N GLN A 22 -11.32 -10.67 -21.76
CA GLN A 22 -10.89 -9.70 -22.81
C GLN A 22 -11.04 -8.21 -22.50
N SER A 23 -11.09 -7.76 -21.26
CA SER A 23 -11.07 -6.28 -21.01
C SER A 23 -10.45 -5.79 -19.72
N ALA A 24 -9.77 -6.60 -18.94
CA ALA A 24 -9.10 -6.12 -17.73
C ALA A 24 -7.60 -6.39 -17.79
N SER A 25 -6.82 -5.31 -17.91
CA SER A 25 -5.43 -5.15 -17.45
C SER A 25 -4.58 -6.42 -17.38
N GLY A 26 -3.78 -6.65 -18.34
CA GLY A 26 -2.44 -7.30 -18.36
C GLY A 26 -1.98 -8.30 -17.30
N ILE A 27 -2.87 -8.87 -16.48
CA ILE A 27 -2.57 -9.95 -15.54
C ILE A 27 -2.41 -11.22 -16.35
N THR A 28 -1.21 -11.80 -16.34
CA THR A 28 -0.91 -13.05 -17.05
C THR A 28 -1.25 -14.26 -16.18
N ASP A 29 -1.30 -15.46 -16.80
CA ASP A 29 -1.45 -16.73 -16.06
C ASP A 29 -0.27 -16.94 -15.08
N GLU A 30 0.90 -16.38 -15.37
CA GLU A 30 2.06 -16.40 -14.48
C GLU A 30 1.81 -15.49 -13.27
N ASP A 31 1.21 -14.33 -13.47
CA ASP A 31 0.85 -13.41 -12.40
C ASP A 31 -0.18 -14.03 -11.46
N ASN A 32 -1.18 -14.72 -12.02
CA ASN A 32 -2.17 -15.44 -11.22
C ASN A 32 -1.54 -16.61 -10.44
N ARG A 33 -0.57 -17.33 -11.03
CA ARG A 33 0.15 -18.39 -10.32
C ARG A 33 0.99 -17.84 -9.18
N ARG A 34 1.71 -16.72 -9.37
CA ARG A 34 2.50 -16.07 -8.33
C ARG A 34 1.61 -15.56 -7.20
N LEU A 35 0.49 -14.92 -7.53
CA LEU A 35 -0.49 -14.49 -6.55
C LEU A 35 -1.04 -15.67 -5.75
N HIS A 36 -1.39 -16.76 -6.44
CA HIS A 36 -1.91 -17.97 -5.79
C HIS A 36 -0.86 -18.63 -4.89
N GLN A 37 0.41 -18.66 -5.30
CA GLN A 37 1.52 -19.17 -4.49
C GLN A 37 1.78 -18.29 -3.26
N ALA A 38 1.80 -16.96 -3.42
CA ALA A 38 2.02 -16.02 -2.33
C ALA A 38 0.88 -16.03 -1.31
N LEU A 39 -0.34 -16.35 -1.74
CA LEU A 39 -1.52 -16.42 -0.86
C LEU A 39 -1.77 -17.83 -0.30
N GLN A 40 -0.81 -18.78 -0.40
CA GLN A 40 -0.95 -20.07 0.29
C GLN A 40 -0.82 -19.86 1.79
N PRO A 41 -1.76 -20.37 2.60
CA PRO A 41 -1.68 -20.24 4.04
C PRO A 41 -0.44 -20.95 4.59
N PHE A 42 0.18 -20.35 5.60
CA PHE A 42 1.21 -21.02 6.37
C PHE A 42 0.60 -22.24 7.08
N VAL A 43 1.16 -23.40 6.81
CA VAL A 43 0.68 -24.66 7.40
C VAL A 43 1.55 -24.97 8.61
N VAL A 44 1.02 -24.75 9.81
CA VAL A 44 1.67 -25.21 11.06
C VAL A 44 1.83 -26.73 10.99
N PRO A 45 3.06 -27.26 11.19
CA PRO A 45 3.27 -28.70 11.23
C PRO A 45 2.31 -29.40 12.20
N PRO A 46 1.76 -30.58 11.85
CA PRO A 46 0.71 -31.24 12.67
C PRO A 46 1.12 -31.52 14.11
N ASP A 47 2.40 -31.73 14.36
CA ASP A 47 2.98 -31.96 15.69
C ASP A 47 3.04 -30.68 16.55
N LEU A 48 2.97 -29.50 15.91
CA LEU A 48 2.92 -28.19 16.59
C LEU A 48 1.49 -27.63 16.71
N ALA A 49 0.55 -28.14 15.93
CA ALA A 49 -0.84 -27.68 15.93
C ALA A 49 -1.60 -28.00 17.24
N HIS A 50 -1.04 -28.81 18.11
CA HIS A 50 -1.62 -29.21 19.40
C HIS A 50 -0.90 -28.62 20.62
N VAL A 51 0.00 -27.66 20.43
CA VAL A 51 0.58 -26.92 21.55
C VAL A 51 -0.51 -25.98 22.08
N GLU A 52 -1.23 -26.42 23.12
CA GLU A 52 -2.19 -25.56 23.81
C GLU A 52 -1.44 -24.44 24.52
N LEU A 53 -1.38 -23.28 23.91
CA LEU A 53 -1.09 -22.05 24.62
C LEU A 53 -2.40 -21.46 25.11
N SER A 54 -2.48 -21.24 26.43
CA SER A 54 -3.55 -20.44 27.02
C SER A 54 -3.52 -19.06 26.40
N SER A 55 -4.58 -18.67 25.72
CA SER A 55 -4.75 -17.34 25.10
C SER A 55 -4.67 -16.17 26.10
N ASP A 56 -4.57 -16.46 27.37
CA ASP A 56 -4.53 -15.54 28.50
C ASP A 56 -3.22 -15.63 29.31
N ALA A 57 -2.23 -16.40 28.84
CA ALA A 57 -0.96 -16.44 29.55
C ALA A 57 -0.30 -15.04 29.47
N PRO A 58 0.00 -14.40 30.62
CA PRO A 58 0.84 -13.22 30.58
C PRO A 58 2.17 -13.66 29.95
N VAL A 59 2.59 -12.96 28.91
CA VAL A 59 3.92 -13.09 28.34
C VAL A 59 4.90 -12.76 29.46
N GLY A 60 5.37 -13.75 30.16
CA GLY A 60 6.20 -13.60 31.32
C GLY A 60 7.30 -14.64 31.30
N ASN A 61 8.53 -14.21 31.23
CA ASN A 61 9.79 -14.87 31.60
C ASN A 61 9.74 -16.40 31.65
N ASP A 62 9.16 -17.07 30.66
CA ASP A 62 9.42 -18.49 30.47
C ASP A 62 10.89 -18.60 30.03
N ILE A 63 11.69 -19.31 30.82
CA ILE A 63 13.10 -19.56 30.54
C ILE A 63 13.30 -20.21 29.14
N ASN A 64 12.24 -20.72 28.55
CA ASN A 64 12.19 -21.38 27.25
C ASN A 64 11.62 -20.50 26.12
N ASP A 65 11.19 -19.29 26.41
CA ASP A 65 10.71 -18.27 25.46
C ASP A 65 11.52 -16.99 25.73
N ARG A 66 12.63 -16.82 24.98
CA ARG A 66 13.62 -15.76 25.28
C ARG A 66 13.19 -14.37 24.90
N ASP A 67 12.48 -14.22 23.79
CA ASP A 67 12.03 -12.93 23.25
C ASP A 67 10.61 -12.59 23.69
N GLY A 68 9.88 -13.59 24.25
CA GLY A 68 8.59 -13.38 24.86
C GLY A 68 7.46 -13.19 23.86
N ASP A 69 7.53 -13.79 22.69
CA ASP A 69 6.50 -13.71 21.66
C ASP A 69 5.35 -14.70 21.84
N GLY A 70 5.55 -15.72 22.70
CA GLY A 70 4.60 -16.80 23.00
C GLY A 70 4.94 -18.13 22.35
N LEU A 71 6.07 -18.24 21.63
CA LEU A 71 6.66 -19.49 21.16
C LEU A 71 7.81 -19.91 22.10
N THR A 72 8.03 -21.21 22.26
CA THR A 72 9.25 -21.66 22.93
C THR A 72 10.39 -21.72 21.95
N ASN A 73 11.63 -21.50 22.42
CA ASN A 73 12.84 -21.58 21.59
C ASN A 73 12.96 -22.89 20.80
N GLU A 74 12.37 -23.98 21.29
CA GLU A 74 12.37 -25.27 20.59
C GLU A 74 11.35 -25.28 19.44
N VAL A 75 10.17 -24.69 19.64
CA VAL A 75 9.14 -24.53 18.60
C VAL A 75 9.68 -23.64 17.50
N GLU A 76 10.27 -22.51 17.84
CA GLU A 76 10.86 -21.57 16.90
C GLU A 76 11.95 -22.20 16.00
N LYS A 77 12.87 -22.95 16.59
CA LYS A 77 13.88 -23.71 15.83
C LYS A 77 13.26 -24.68 14.83
N ARG A 78 12.11 -25.27 15.15
CA ARG A 78 11.40 -26.16 14.21
C ARG A 78 10.65 -25.40 13.11
N LEU A 79 10.15 -24.22 13.43
CA LEU A 79 9.49 -23.33 12.46
C LEU A 79 10.50 -22.59 11.57
N GLY A 80 11.73 -22.39 12.07
CA GLY A 80 12.75 -21.61 11.40
C GLY A 80 12.73 -20.12 11.76
N THR A 81 11.99 -19.76 12.82
CA THR A 81 11.99 -18.41 13.39
C THR A 81 13.21 -18.19 14.30
N ASP A 82 13.50 -16.95 14.68
CA ASP A 82 14.66 -16.56 15.49
C ASP A 82 14.28 -16.43 16.97
N PRO A 83 14.73 -17.36 17.87
CA PRO A 83 14.39 -17.36 19.27
C PRO A 83 14.85 -16.13 20.09
N ASP A 84 15.53 -15.20 19.48
CA ASP A 84 15.98 -13.95 20.09
C ASP A 84 15.28 -12.72 19.48
N ASN A 85 14.35 -12.93 18.52
CA ASN A 85 13.65 -11.88 17.82
C ASN A 85 12.14 -12.20 17.72
N PRO A 86 11.27 -11.50 18.45
CA PRO A 86 9.85 -11.83 18.55
C PRO A 86 9.03 -11.63 17.27
N ASP A 87 9.66 -11.12 16.21
CA ASP A 87 9.08 -10.79 14.90
C ASP A 87 10.17 -11.07 13.85
N THR A 88 10.27 -12.34 13.45
CA THR A 88 11.39 -12.86 12.65
C THR A 88 11.46 -12.24 11.26
N ASP A 89 10.33 -11.97 10.62
CA ASP A 89 10.32 -11.38 9.30
C ASP A 89 10.23 -9.84 9.32
N GLY A 90 9.89 -9.25 10.46
CA GLY A 90 9.93 -7.80 10.69
C GLY A 90 8.73 -7.04 10.09
N ASP A 91 7.54 -7.65 10.10
CA ASP A 91 6.32 -7.03 9.59
C ASP A 91 5.45 -6.37 10.69
N GLY A 92 5.88 -6.49 11.96
CA GLY A 92 5.20 -5.93 13.11
C GLY A 92 4.20 -6.87 13.77
N LEU A 93 3.97 -8.06 13.23
CA LEU A 93 3.24 -9.14 13.90
C LEU A 93 4.24 -10.02 14.64
N LEU A 94 3.85 -10.54 15.81
CA LEU A 94 4.73 -11.44 16.54
C LEU A 94 4.63 -12.85 15.97
N ASP A 95 5.73 -13.59 15.89
CA ASP A 95 5.76 -14.97 15.38
C ASP A 95 4.70 -15.84 16.08
N GLY A 96 4.57 -15.70 17.41
CA GLY A 96 3.55 -16.39 18.19
C GLY A 96 2.12 -15.99 17.83
N TRP A 97 1.87 -14.75 17.41
CA TRP A 97 0.55 -14.34 16.93
C TRP A 97 0.21 -15.00 15.59
N GLU A 98 1.18 -15.11 14.71
CA GLU A 98 1.01 -15.70 13.39
C GLU A 98 0.84 -17.21 13.43
N VAL A 99 1.47 -17.87 14.40
CA VAL A 99 1.36 -19.32 14.59
C VAL A 99 0.07 -19.72 15.33
N HIS A 100 -0.37 -18.94 16.33
CA HIS A 100 -1.48 -19.32 17.21
C HIS A 100 -2.72 -18.41 17.07
N GLY A 101 -2.57 -17.27 16.42
CA GLY A 101 -3.57 -16.22 16.45
C GLY A 101 -3.44 -15.35 17.70
N VAL A 102 -4.18 -14.25 17.72
CA VAL A 102 -4.19 -13.29 18.84
C VAL A 102 -5.57 -12.65 18.98
N ASN A 103 -5.98 -12.33 20.19
CA ASN A 103 -7.28 -11.68 20.49
C ASN A 103 -8.50 -12.44 19.90
N GLY A 104 -8.42 -13.77 19.76
CA GLY A 104 -9.44 -14.60 19.12
C GLY A 104 -9.53 -14.41 17.60
N ILE A 105 -8.47 -13.93 16.98
CA ILE A 105 -8.30 -13.84 15.52
C ILE A 105 -7.32 -14.94 15.12
N ASP A 106 -7.77 -15.85 14.26
CA ASP A 106 -6.99 -16.99 13.75
C ASP A 106 -6.15 -16.52 12.55
N LEU A 107 -4.98 -15.96 12.83
CA LEU A 107 -4.06 -15.44 11.81
C LEU A 107 -3.50 -16.54 10.89
N PRO A 108 -3.12 -17.74 11.43
CA PRO A 108 -2.67 -18.83 10.56
C PRO A 108 -3.71 -19.20 9.49
N ARG A 109 -4.99 -19.29 9.91
CA ARG A 109 -6.07 -19.61 8.97
C ARG A 109 -6.34 -18.52 7.96
N LYS A 110 -5.91 -17.28 8.25
CA LYS A 110 -5.98 -16.14 7.33
C LYS A 110 -4.76 -16.07 6.39
N GLY A 111 -3.75 -16.91 6.61
CA GLY A 111 -2.57 -17.03 5.77
C GLY A 111 -1.36 -16.28 6.25
N ALA A 112 -1.35 -15.80 7.50
CA ALA A 112 -0.16 -15.23 8.11
C ALA A 112 0.97 -16.25 8.23
N SER A 113 2.22 -15.77 8.14
CA SER A 113 3.41 -16.60 8.19
C SER A 113 4.58 -15.88 8.86
N PRO A 114 5.11 -16.37 9.98
CA PRO A 114 6.22 -15.70 10.70
C PRO A 114 7.54 -15.64 9.92
N LEU A 115 7.54 -16.11 8.68
CA LEU A 115 8.71 -16.10 7.80
C LEU A 115 8.46 -15.30 6.51
N HIS A 116 7.30 -14.67 6.34
CA HIS A 116 6.96 -13.91 5.13
C HIS A 116 6.01 -12.77 5.47
N LYS A 117 6.48 -11.56 5.33
CA LYS A 117 5.75 -10.33 5.72
C LYS A 117 4.30 -10.29 5.29
N ASP A 118 3.44 -10.00 6.22
CA ASP A 118 2.00 -9.91 6.09
C ASP A 118 1.50 -8.49 6.39
N ILE A 119 0.57 -7.99 5.61
CA ILE A 119 -0.17 -6.76 5.89
C ILE A 119 -1.66 -7.08 5.86
N PHE A 120 -2.36 -6.79 6.94
CA PHE A 120 -3.80 -6.95 7.02
C PHE A 120 -4.51 -5.61 6.91
N VAL A 121 -5.49 -5.52 6.00
CA VAL A 121 -6.35 -4.33 5.85
C VAL A 121 -7.80 -4.75 5.89
N VAL A 122 -8.58 -4.15 6.79
CA VAL A 122 -10.04 -4.25 6.77
C VAL A 122 -10.63 -3.01 6.11
N MET A 123 -11.53 -3.24 5.15
CA MET A 123 -12.06 -2.22 4.26
C MET A 123 -13.56 -2.09 4.48
N ASP A 124 -13.98 -1.06 5.20
CA ASP A 124 -15.37 -0.65 5.23
C ASP A 124 -15.74 0.14 3.97
N TYR A 125 -17.00 0.23 3.66
CA TYR A 125 -17.46 0.92 2.44
C TYR A 125 -18.78 1.65 2.66
N MET A 126 -18.89 2.81 2.05
CA MET A 126 -20.15 3.52 1.94
C MET A 126 -20.93 3.01 0.73
N ARG A 127 -22.25 2.98 0.85
CA ARG A 127 -23.15 2.66 -0.26
C ARG A 127 -23.98 3.88 -0.60
N ARG A 128 -23.95 4.28 -1.84
CA ARG A 128 -24.87 5.25 -2.41
C ARG A 128 -26.05 4.51 -3.07
N ASP A 129 -27.29 4.91 -2.81
CA ASP A 129 -28.47 4.24 -3.37
C ASP A 129 -28.47 4.14 -4.91
N SER A 130 -27.82 5.09 -5.59
CA SER A 130 -27.69 5.10 -7.04
C SER A 130 -26.55 4.22 -7.57
N ALA A 131 -25.67 3.69 -6.71
CA ALA A 131 -24.51 2.89 -7.10
C ALA A 131 -24.80 1.40 -6.86
N ALA A 132 -24.95 0.62 -7.93
CA ALA A 132 -25.29 -0.80 -7.86
C ALA A 132 -24.31 -1.64 -7.00
N ASN A 133 -23.05 -1.22 -6.88
CA ASN A 133 -21.97 -1.97 -6.23
C ASN A 133 -21.33 -1.23 -5.04
N GLY A 134 -21.96 -0.18 -4.49
CA GLY A 134 -21.32 0.67 -3.47
C GLY A 134 -20.15 1.48 -4.05
N LEU A 135 -19.37 2.09 -3.17
CA LEU A 135 -18.18 2.88 -3.56
C LEU A 135 -16.89 2.06 -3.58
N GLY A 136 -16.95 0.81 -3.14
CA GLY A 136 -15.81 -0.11 -3.05
C GLY A 136 -15.32 -0.64 -4.40
N PRO A 137 -14.20 -1.35 -4.39
CA PRO A 137 -13.58 -1.97 -5.58
C PRO A 137 -14.27 -3.29 -5.96
N ASN A 138 -14.08 -3.71 -7.20
CA ASN A 138 -14.37 -5.06 -7.66
C ASN A 138 -13.17 -6.01 -7.38
N ASP A 139 -13.37 -7.32 -7.58
CA ASP A 139 -12.34 -8.35 -7.34
C ASP A 139 -11.09 -8.16 -8.20
N ALA A 140 -11.22 -7.65 -9.42
CA ALA A 140 -10.07 -7.40 -10.30
C ALA A 140 -9.19 -6.28 -9.76
N VAL A 141 -9.79 -5.22 -9.20
CA VAL A 141 -9.08 -4.14 -8.51
C VAL A 141 -8.36 -4.67 -7.29
N LEU A 142 -9.04 -5.48 -6.45
CA LEU A 142 -8.41 -6.09 -5.27
C LEU A 142 -7.23 -6.99 -5.64
N ALA A 143 -7.37 -7.81 -6.68
CA ALA A 143 -6.30 -8.66 -7.17
C ALA A 143 -5.10 -7.82 -7.69
N ALA A 144 -5.36 -6.73 -8.39
CA ALA A 144 -4.32 -5.82 -8.87
C ALA A 144 -3.59 -5.11 -7.72
N ILE A 145 -4.31 -4.68 -6.68
CA ILE A 145 -3.72 -4.10 -5.47
C ILE A 145 -2.80 -5.13 -4.78
N LYS A 146 -3.29 -6.34 -4.54
CA LYS A 146 -2.47 -7.42 -3.93
C LYS A 146 -1.21 -7.69 -4.73
N LYS A 147 -1.32 -7.69 -6.06
CA LYS A 147 -0.19 -7.94 -6.95
C LYS A 147 0.94 -6.91 -6.80
N ILE A 148 0.65 -5.65 -6.50
CA ILE A 148 1.68 -4.63 -6.26
C ILE A 148 2.62 -5.08 -5.14
N PHE A 149 2.06 -5.58 -4.05
CA PHE A 149 2.79 -6.01 -2.85
C PHE A 149 3.49 -7.35 -3.05
N VAL A 150 2.83 -8.31 -3.66
CA VAL A 150 3.44 -9.62 -4.04
C VAL A 150 4.65 -9.46 -4.96
N ASP A 151 4.63 -8.51 -5.88
CA ASP A 151 5.75 -8.23 -6.78
C ASP A 151 6.80 -7.28 -6.15
N GLY A 152 6.59 -6.82 -4.93
CA GLY A 152 7.52 -5.95 -4.21
C GLY A 152 8.88 -6.63 -4.00
N PRO A 153 10.02 -5.96 -4.22
CA PRO A 153 11.34 -6.52 -3.98
C PRO A 153 11.72 -6.47 -2.48
N VAL A 154 10.91 -7.10 -1.66
CA VAL A 154 11.07 -7.18 -0.21
C VAL A 154 11.45 -8.60 0.16
N SER A 155 12.65 -8.77 0.72
CA SER A 155 13.16 -10.11 1.08
C SER A 155 12.52 -10.61 2.38
N ASN A 156 12.32 -11.93 2.45
CA ASN A 156 11.76 -12.60 3.61
C ASN A 156 12.64 -13.78 4.03
N PRO A 157 12.53 -14.21 5.31
CA PRO A 157 13.24 -15.38 5.83
C PRO A 157 12.97 -16.69 5.08
N ASP A 158 11.80 -16.86 4.48
CA ASP A 158 11.42 -18.02 3.66
C ASP A 158 12.11 -18.05 2.28
N GLY A 159 12.91 -17.03 1.95
CA GLY A 159 13.67 -16.92 0.70
C GLY A 159 12.85 -16.48 -0.52
N ARG A 160 11.59 -16.07 -0.33
CA ARG A 160 10.74 -15.46 -1.37
C ARG A 160 10.69 -13.96 -1.19
N ASP A 161 10.67 -13.21 -2.28
CA ASP A 161 10.41 -11.78 -2.23
C ASP A 161 8.89 -11.51 -2.22
N GLY A 162 8.50 -10.34 -1.71
CA GLY A 162 7.13 -9.85 -1.71
C GLY A 162 6.56 -9.62 -0.33
N ILE A 163 5.30 -9.21 -0.29
CA ILE A 163 4.49 -9.02 0.93
C ILE A 163 3.13 -9.63 0.66
N ASN A 164 2.63 -10.44 1.58
CA ASN A 164 1.26 -10.93 1.55
C ASN A 164 0.30 -9.83 2.00
N LEU A 165 -0.47 -9.27 1.09
CA LEU A 165 -1.49 -8.27 1.43
C LEU A 165 -2.85 -8.94 1.59
N HIS A 166 -3.33 -9.00 2.83
CA HIS A 166 -4.63 -9.58 3.20
C HIS A 166 -5.70 -8.48 3.22
N LEU A 167 -6.58 -8.49 2.22
CA LEU A 167 -7.68 -7.54 2.10
C LEU A 167 -8.97 -8.20 2.56
N GLU A 168 -9.56 -7.70 3.65
CA GLU A 168 -10.85 -8.17 4.17
C GLU A 168 -11.93 -7.12 3.91
N THR A 169 -13.04 -7.54 3.28
CA THR A 169 -14.24 -6.71 3.21
C THR A 169 -14.82 -6.57 4.62
N GLY A 170 -14.93 -5.36 5.07
CA GLY A 170 -15.52 -4.99 6.36
C GLY A 170 -17.04 -4.77 6.26
N ASN A 171 -17.51 -3.75 6.93
CA ASN A 171 -18.95 -3.45 7.04
C ASN A 171 -19.36 -2.36 6.05
N GLU A 172 -20.65 -2.39 5.68
CA GLU A 172 -21.30 -1.22 5.10
C GLU A 172 -21.50 -0.16 6.21
N VAL A 173 -20.92 1.02 6.00
CA VAL A 173 -21.09 2.15 6.90
C VAL A 173 -22.09 3.16 6.31
N PRO A 174 -22.78 3.97 7.14
CA PRO A 174 -23.71 4.97 6.66
C PRO A 174 -23.07 5.87 5.59
N TYR A 175 -23.83 6.13 4.53
CA TYR A 175 -23.38 7.05 3.49
C TYR A 175 -23.26 8.46 4.04
N ASP A 176 -22.12 9.08 3.81
CA ASP A 176 -21.88 10.48 4.02
C ASP A 176 -21.40 11.13 2.72
N GLU A 177 -21.93 12.31 2.40
CA GLU A 177 -21.51 13.07 1.22
C GLU A 177 -20.05 13.52 1.35
N VAL A 178 -19.65 13.91 2.55
CA VAL A 178 -18.30 14.39 2.87
C VAL A 178 -17.94 13.99 4.29
N ILE A 179 -16.94 13.16 4.47
CA ILE A 179 -16.30 12.99 5.78
C ILE A 179 -15.51 14.28 6.04
N ASP A 180 -16.02 15.15 6.90
CA ASP A 180 -15.54 16.54 7.04
C ASP A 180 -14.39 16.72 8.02
N SER A 181 -14.08 15.70 8.80
CA SER A 181 -13.05 15.76 9.85
C SER A 181 -12.49 14.40 10.25
N GLU A 182 -11.29 14.43 10.87
CA GLU A 182 -10.71 13.26 11.52
C GLU A 182 -11.62 12.74 12.67
N GLU A 183 -12.34 13.63 13.35
CA GLU A 183 -13.26 13.24 14.43
C GLU A 183 -14.45 12.45 13.88
N GLU A 184 -14.99 12.85 12.74
CA GLU A 184 -16.06 12.12 12.08
C GLU A 184 -15.61 10.74 11.60
N PHE A 185 -14.45 10.66 10.94
CA PHE A 185 -13.83 9.38 10.60
C PHE A 185 -13.68 8.48 11.84
N ALA A 186 -13.19 9.03 12.95
CA ALA A 186 -13.01 8.28 14.20
C ALA A 186 -14.34 7.76 14.76
N LYS A 187 -15.45 8.52 14.62
CA LYS A 187 -16.80 8.08 15.01
C LYS A 187 -17.28 6.90 14.13
N ILE A 188 -17.08 6.99 12.82
CA ILE A 188 -17.43 5.89 11.89
C ILE A 188 -16.63 4.64 12.25
N LYS A 189 -15.30 4.79 12.41
CA LYS A 189 -14.43 3.69 12.82
C LYS A 189 -14.86 3.07 14.15
N ALA A 190 -15.15 3.89 15.17
CA ALA A 190 -15.55 3.40 16.50
C ALA A 190 -16.87 2.61 16.47
N ALA A 191 -17.78 2.92 15.53
CA ALA A 191 -19.05 2.21 15.36
C ALA A 191 -18.91 0.89 14.59
N SER A 192 -17.86 0.72 13.79
CA SER A 192 -17.72 -0.39 12.85
C SER A 192 -16.52 -1.30 13.14
N PHE A 193 -15.38 -0.72 13.45
CA PHE A 193 -14.13 -1.46 13.64
C PHE A 193 -14.02 -2.10 15.02
N VAL A 194 -13.73 -3.38 15.06
CA VAL A 194 -13.59 -4.12 16.32
C VAL A 194 -12.22 -3.85 16.95
N PRO A 195 -12.13 -3.24 18.16
CA PRO A 195 -10.87 -2.77 18.74
C PRO A 195 -9.77 -3.84 18.86
N LYS A 196 -10.13 -5.11 19.08
CA LYS A 196 -9.17 -6.22 19.16
C LYS A 196 -8.37 -6.45 17.86
N ARG A 197 -8.81 -5.90 16.73
CA ARG A 197 -8.10 -5.94 15.44
C ARG A 197 -7.00 -4.89 15.32
N ALA A 198 -7.03 -3.84 16.16
CA ALA A 198 -6.15 -2.69 16.04
C ALA A 198 -4.63 -3.01 15.99
N PRO A 199 -4.10 -4.02 16.74
CA PRO A 199 -2.68 -4.36 16.65
C PRO A 199 -2.27 -5.06 15.36
N ILE A 200 -3.23 -5.48 14.52
CA ILE A 200 -3.02 -6.35 13.36
C ILE A 200 -3.43 -5.65 12.07
N TYR A 201 -4.57 -4.97 12.09
CA TYR A 201 -5.22 -4.47 10.89
C TYR A 201 -5.02 -2.97 10.70
N HIS A 202 -4.61 -2.59 9.51
CA HIS A 202 -4.93 -1.26 8.99
C HIS A 202 -6.43 -1.17 8.76
N TYR A 203 -7.01 -0.02 9.05
CA TYR A 203 -8.43 0.26 8.83
C TYR A 203 -8.62 1.30 7.75
N MET A 204 -9.54 1.05 6.82
CA MET A 204 -9.85 2.03 5.79
C MET A 204 -11.34 2.06 5.44
N ILE A 205 -11.76 3.15 4.81
CA ILE A 205 -13.11 3.35 4.29
C ILE A 205 -13.03 3.70 2.80
N TRP A 206 -13.80 2.98 1.99
CA TRP A 206 -14.14 3.42 0.64
C TRP A 206 -15.29 4.41 0.76
N GLY A 207 -14.97 5.72 0.64
CA GLY A 207 -15.89 6.83 0.90
C GLY A 207 -16.22 7.64 -0.35
N ASN A 208 -17.13 8.60 -0.17
CA ASN A 208 -17.53 9.49 -1.25
C ASN A 208 -16.54 10.64 -1.41
N ARG A 209 -16.35 11.45 -0.39
CA ARG A 209 -15.40 12.57 -0.35
C ARG A 209 -14.80 12.70 1.05
N TYR A 210 -13.59 13.25 1.11
CA TYR A 210 -12.96 13.68 2.34
C TYR A 210 -12.60 15.16 2.21
N TRP A 211 -13.05 15.99 3.16
CA TRP A 211 -12.98 17.46 3.08
C TRP A 211 -13.59 18.04 1.78
N ASP A 212 -13.41 19.35 1.59
CA ASP A 212 -14.04 20.09 0.49
C ASP A 212 -13.32 19.99 -0.86
N ASP A 213 -12.09 19.48 -0.91
CA ASP A 213 -11.21 19.55 -2.07
C ASP A 213 -11.39 18.41 -3.08
N ASN A 214 -12.32 17.46 -2.82
CA ASN A 214 -12.53 16.28 -3.66
C ASN A 214 -11.23 15.49 -3.91
N SER A 215 -10.42 15.32 -2.86
CA SER A 215 -9.19 14.53 -2.89
C SER A 215 -9.47 13.03 -3.12
N SER A 216 -8.48 12.32 -3.67
CA SER A 216 -8.59 10.90 -3.99
C SER A 216 -8.64 10.02 -2.74
N GLY A 217 -7.95 10.42 -1.67
CA GLY A 217 -7.85 9.71 -0.42
C GLY A 217 -7.16 10.56 0.64
N TYR A 218 -6.87 9.97 1.79
CA TYR A 218 -6.10 10.59 2.86
C TYR A 218 -5.61 9.54 3.86
N SER A 219 -4.34 9.62 4.23
CA SER A 219 -3.76 8.86 5.35
C SER A 219 -3.60 9.76 6.55
N PHE A 220 -4.09 9.34 7.72
CA PHE A 220 -4.16 10.20 8.92
C PHE A 220 -2.81 10.40 9.58
N GLU A 221 -1.93 9.41 9.47
CA GLU A 221 -0.57 9.43 10.06
C GLU A 221 0.43 8.77 9.12
N VAL A 222 1.70 9.17 9.21
CA VAL A 222 2.81 8.60 8.42
C VAL A 222 4.01 8.31 9.33
N PRO A 223 4.35 7.04 9.62
CA PRO A 223 3.56 5.83 9.36
C PRO A 223 2.30 5.77 10.22
N GLY A 224 1.24 5.11 9.71
CA GLY A 224 -0.06 5.05 10.35
C GLY A 224 -0.73 3.69 10.27
N SER A 225 -2.00 3.63 10.74
CA SER A 225 -2.84 2.45 10.63
C SER A 225 -4.19 2.73 9.96
N ASP A 226 -4.48 3.99 9.66
CA ASP A 226 -5.79 4.41 9.19
C ASP A 226 -5.69 5.26 7.93
N PHE A 227 -6.59 5.03 6.96
CA PHE A 227 -6.70 5.84 5.76
C PHE A 227 -8.09 5.80 5.13
N VAL A 228 -8.38 6.69 4.20
CA VAL A 228 -9.60 6.68 3.38
C VAL A 228 -9.26 6.73 1.90
N VAL A 229 -10.10 6.13 1.07
CA VAL A 229 -10.12 6.31 -0.39
C VAL A 229 -11.45 6.92 -0.75
N THR A 230 -11.45 8.13 -1.30
CA THR A 230 -12.64 9.00 -1.42
C THR A 230 -12.93 9.38 -2.87
N LEU A 231 -13.00 8.38 -3.72
CA LEU A 231 -13.24 8.52 -5.15
C LEU A 231 -14.74 8.54 -5.52
N GLY A 232 -15.65 8.45 -4.55
CA GLY A 232 -17.08 8.35 -4.82
C GLY A 232 -17.65 9.52 -5.62
N GLY A 233 -17.15 10.73 -5.39
CA GLY A 233 -17.49 11.94 -6.15
C GLY A 233 -16.82 12.05 -7.53
N TRP A 234 -15.83 11.23 -7.84
CA TRP A 234 -15.08 11.30 -9.09
C TRP A 234 -15.87 10.74 -10.28
N ASN A 235 -15.48 11.15 -11.50
CA ASN A 235 -16.13 10.72 -12.75
C ASN A 235 -17.65 10.99 -12.74
N ASP A 236 -18.03 12.22 -12.37
CA ASP A 236 -19.42 12.67 -12.29
C ASP A 236 -20.27 11.83 -11.30
N GLY A 237 -19.63 11.41 -10.20
CA GLY A 237 -20.28 10.62 -9.16
C GLY A 237 -20.35 9.12 -9.45
N ASN A 238 -19.66 8.63 -10.48
CA ASN A 238 -19.65 7.20 -10.80
C ASN A 238 -18.57 6.42 -10.01
N GLY A 239 -17.87 7.07 -9.08
CA GLY A 239 -16.71 6.50 -8.36
C GLY A 239 -15.47 6.45 -9.24
N GLY A 240 -14.29 6.32 -8.69
CA GLY A 240 -13.07 6.27 -9.50
C GLY A 240 -13.02 5.09 -10.49
N SER A 241 -12.28 5.24 -11.58
CA SER A 241 -11.91 4.12 -12.45
C SER A 241 -11.10 3.07 -11.69
N ASP A 242 -10.97 1.87 -12.24
CA ASP A 242 -10.16 0.81 -11.65
C ASP A 242 -8.72 1.28 -11.37
N GLY A 243 -8.10 1.99 -12.31
CA GLY A 243 -6.76 2.54 -12.13
C GLY A 243 -6.67 3.56 -10.98
N GLU A 244 -7.64 4.46 -10.89
CA GLU A 244 -7.71 5.43 -9.79
C GLU A 244 -7.88 4.73 -8.43
N LYS A 245 -8.70 3.69 -8.36
CA LYS A 245 -8.87 2.88 -7.14
C LYS A 245 -7.59 2.13 -6.76
N ILE A 246 -6.94 1.47 -7.73
CA ILE A 246 -5.68 0.72 -7.50
C ILE A 246 -4.60 1.68 -7.01
N GLY A 247 -4.37 2.77 -7.74
CA GLY A 247 -3.30 3.70 -7.45
C GLY A 247 -3.52 4.44 -6.13
N THR A 248 -4.74 4.94 -5.86
CA THR A 248 -5.03 5.64 -4.61
C THR A 248 -4.94 4.72 -3.41
N PHE A 249 -5.50 3.50 -3.46
CA PHE A 249 -5.37 2.56 -2.35
C PHE A 249 -3.90 2.28 -2.00
N ALA A 250 -3.09 1.96 -3.01
CA ALA A 250 -1.68 1.65 -2.77
C ALA A 250 -0.88 2.89 -2.32
N HIS A 251 -1.26 4.09 -2.77
CA HIS A 251 -0.69 5.36 -2.34
C HIS A 251 -0.97 5.61 -0.84
N GLU A 252 -2.24 5.55 -0.42
CA GLU A 252 -2.62 5.79 0.98
C GLU A 252 -2.05 4.73 1.93
N LEU A 253 -2.04 3.46 1.52
CA LEU A 253 -1.35 2.42 2.28
C LEU A 253 0.16 2.67 2.31
N GLY A 254 0.76 3.19 1.23
CA GLY A 254 2.16 3.63 1.19
C GLY A 254 2.48 4.67 2.26
N HIS A 255 1.58 5.62 2.50
CA HIS A 255 1.69 6.57 3.61
C HIS A 255 1.63 5.87 4.97
N ASN A 256 0.67 4.97 5.17
CA ASN A 256 0.60 4.17 6.40
C ASN A 256 1.89 3.36 6.62
N LEU A 257 2.58 2.98 5.55
CA LEU A 257 3.88 2.30 5.59
C LEU A 257 5.08 3.27 5.59
N GLY A 258 4.87 4.55 5.83
CA GLY A 258 5.94 5.54 6.08
C GLY A 258 6.44 6.30 4.86
N LEU A 259 5.88 6.09 3.67
CA LEU A 259 6.30 6.79 2.46
C LEU A 259 5.66 8.18 2.38
N MET A 260 6.38 9.13 1.79
CA MET A 260 5.92 10.50 1.52
C MET A 260 5.77 10.73 0.01
N HIS A 261 5.15 11.82 -0.41
CA HIS A 261 4.95 12.16 -1.85
C HIS A 261 6.25 12.21 -2.65
N GLY A 262 7.36 12.53 -2.04
CA GLY A 262 8.69 12.45 -2.63
C GLY A 262 9.49 11.22 -2.19
N GLY A 263 8.84 10.21 -1.62
CA GLY A 263 9.46 9.05 -1.00
C GLY A 263 10.02 9.38 0.38
N SER A 264 11.24 9.86 0.46
CA SER A 264 11.90 10.26 1.72
C SER A 264 11.63 11.71 2.15
N ASP A 265 10.94 12.50 1.34
CA ASP A 265 10.57 13.89 1.60
C ASP A 265 9.16 14.20 1.08
N THR A 266 8.65 15.39 1.37
CA THR A 266 7.29 15.82 1.01
C THR A 266 7.21 16.53 -0.35
N ILE A 267 8.32 16.60 -1.11
CA ILE A 267 8.35 17.30 -2.39
C ILE A 267 7.68 16.44 -3.45
N ASN A 268 6.57 16.90 -3.97
CA ASN A 268 5.80 16.20 -5.02
C ASN A 268 6.27 16.56 -6.44
N TYR A 269 5.73 15.87 -7.44
CA TYR A 269 5.97 16.12 -8.88
C TYR A 269 7.44 16.09 -9.31
N LYS A 270 8.28 15.36 -8.56
CA LYS A 270 9.70 15.23 -8.92
C LYS A 270 9.87 14.34 -10.14
N PRO A 271 10.52 14.82 -11.23
CA PRO A 271 10.78 14.00 -12.43
C PRO A 271 11.65 12.75 -12.13
N ASN A 272 12.48 12.83 -11.10
CA ASN A 272 13.36 11.76 -10.63
C ASN A 272 12.75 10.91 -9.50
N HIS A 273 11.41 10.81 -9.48
CA HIS A 273 10.67 9.97 -8.55
C HIS A 273 9.58 9.18 -9.31
N LEU A 274 9.93 7.97 -9.75
CA LEU A 274 9.08 7.08 -10.53
C LEU A 274 8.30 6.14 -9.61
N SER A 275 7.29 6.67 -8.95
CA SER A 275 6.51 6.01 -7.91
C SER A 275 5.06 6.48 -7.96
N ILE A 276 4.14 5.60 -7.55
CA ILE A 276 2.74 5.99 -7.31
C ILE A 276 2.60 6.96 -6.13
N MET A 277 3.64 7.14 -5.29
CA MET A 277 3.66 8.20 -4.27
C MET A 277 3.77 9.61 -4.88
N ASN A 278 4.20 9.71 -6.13
CA ASN A 278 4.25 10.94 -6.91
C ASN A 278 2.92 11.13 -7.67
N TYR A 279 2.25 12.27 -7.50
CA TYR A 279 0.94 12.54 -8.11
C TYR A 279 0.92 12.47 -9.64
N PHE A 280 2.04 12.63 -10.33
CA PHE A 280 2.10 12.33 -11.77
C PHE A 280 1.67 10.90 -12.10
N PHE A 281 1.85 9.96 -11.17
CA PHE A 281 1.70 8.53 -11.43
C PHE A 281 0.70 7.84 -10.49
N GLN A 282 0.16 8.53 -9.49
CA GLN A 282 -0.70 7.93 -8.48
C GLN A 282 -1.87 7.15 -9.11
N THR A 283 -2.65 7.80 -9.95
CA THR A 283 -3.90 7.23 -10.47
C THR A 283 -3.75 6.46 -11.78
N ASP A 284 -2.69 6.72 -12.52
CA ASP A 284 -2.48 6.15 -13.85
C ASP A 284 -1.27 5.21 -13.92
N GLY A 285 -0.52 5.07 -12.82
CA GLY A 285 0.72 4.30 -12.78
C GLY A 285 1.86 4.96 -13.57
N VAL A 286 3.07 4.46 -13.34
CA VAL A 286 4.27 4.83 -14.10
C VAL A 286 4.24 4.13 -15.45
N LEU A 287 4.48 4.85 -16.54
CA LEU A 287 4.52 4.27 -17.88
C LEU A 287 5.90 3.64 -18.14
N ARG A 288 5.91 2.33 -18.48
CA ARG A 288 7.10 1.60 -18.88
C ARG A 288 6.79 0.70 -20.08
N ASP A 289 7.55 0.84 -21.16
CA ASP A 289 7.37 0.09 -22.41
C ASP A 289 5.91 0.11 -22.93
N GLY A 290 5.25 1.28 -22.79
CA GLY A 290 3.85 1.47 -23.16
C GLY A 290 2.81 0.86 -22.21
N LYS A 291 3.24 0.28 -21.09
CA LYS A 291 2.36 -0.29 -20.06
C LYS A 291 2.36 0.57 -18.80
N ARG A 292 1.21 0.70 -18.16
CA ARG A 292 1.05 1.36 -16.86
C ARG A 292 1.42 0.36 -15.75
N ILE A 293 2.28 0.78 -14.83
CA ILE A 293 2.77 -0.02 -13.71
C ILE A 293 2.48 0.76 -12.43
N TYR A 294 1.68 0.19 -11.55
CA TYR A 294 1.49 0.70 -10.21
C TYR A 294 2.57 0.10 -9.32
N ASP A 295 3.52 0.95 -8.88
CA ASP A 295 4.69 0.49 -8.14
C ASP A 295 5.30 1.64 -7.33
N PHE A 296 5.95 1.32 -6.24
CA PHE A 296 6.85 2.23 -5.55
C PHE A 296 8.22 2.25 -6.24
N GLN A 297 9.00 3.31 -6.05
CA GLN A 297 10.32 3.43 -6.70
C GLN A 297 11.27 2.32 -6.24
N ARG A 298 11.87 1.60 -7.20
CA ARG A 298 12.75 0.43 -6.96
C ARG A 298 14.25 0.74 -6.94
N PHE A 299 14.67 1.92 -7.37
CA PHE A 299 16.09 2.27 -7.51
C PHE A 299 16.32 3.77 -7.47
N ALA A 300 17.49 4.16 -6.98
CA ALA A 300 17.89 5.56 -6.93
C ALA A 300 18.07 6.18 -8.32
N LEU A 301 17.66 7.42 -8.44
CA LEU A 301 17.92 8.30 -9.57
C LEU A 301 18.82 9.47 -9.13
N PRO A 302 19.49 10.17 -10.05
CA PRO A 302 20.29 11.33 -9.70
C PRO A 302 19.45 12.45 -9.06
N THR A 303 20.05 13.13 -8.11
CA THR A 303 19.50 14.38 -7.59
C THR A 303 19.48 15.43 -8.70
N LEU A 304 18.34 16.08 -8.89
CA LEU A 304 18.17 17.20 -9.80
C LEU A 304 18.36 18.52 -9.04
N LYS A 305 19.11 19.44 -9.66
CA LYS A 305 19.26 20.82 -9.16
C LYS A 305 18.58 21.74 -10.13
N GLU A 306 17.41 22.26 -9.82
CA GLU A 306 16.56 23.04 -10.69
C GLU A 306 17.22 24.34 -11.17
N TYR A 307 18.13 24.88 -10.36
CA TYR A 307 18.96 26.02 -10.75
C TYR A 307 20.12 25.66 -11.70
N GLN A 308 20.34 24.35 -11.99
CA GLN A 308 21.46 23.85 -12.81
C GLN A 308 21.13 22.52 -13.51
N LEU A 309 19.98 22.41 -14.13
CA LEU A 309 19.58 21.23 -14.90
C LEU A 309 20.47 21.04 -16.12
N ARG A 310 20.93 19.82 -16.36
CA ARG A 310 21.79 19.47 -17.51
C ARG A 310 21.01 18.58 -18.46
N GLU A 311 20.60 19.15 -19.61
CA GLU A 311 19.73 18.48 -20.58
C GLU A 311 20.35 17.20 -21.15
N GLY A 312 21.62 17.25 -21.54
CA GLY A 312 22.32 16.07 -22.04
C GLY A 312 22.47 14.92 -21.02
N LYS A 313 22.23 15.19 -19.73
CA LYS A 313 22.25 14.16 -18.69
C LYS A 313 20.86 13.61 -18.37
N GLY A 314 19.80 14.37 -18.61
CA GLY A 314 18.43 14.01 -18.22
C GLY A 314 18.37 13.49 -16.77
N LEU A 315 17.78 12.32 -16.57
CA LEU A 315 17.77 11.59 -15.30
C LEU A 315 19.00 10.67 -15.09
N GLY A 316 20.07 10.89 -15.88
CA GLY A 316 21.30 10.11 -15.80
C GLY A 316 21.32 8.84 -16.65
N GLY A 317 22.46 8.16 -16.65
CA GLY A 317 22.70 7.00 -17.52
C GLY A 317 22.30 5.64 -16.91
N ASN A 318 21.36 5.59 -15.95
CA ASN A 318 20.96 4.33 -15.37
C ASN A 318 20.21 3.46 -16.41
N PRO A 319 20.73 2.28 -16.78
CA PRO A 319 20.11 1.42 -17.79
C PRO A 319 18.70 0.93 -17.40
N ARG A 320 18.35 0.93 -16.11
CA ARG A 320 17.01 0.58 -15.61
C ARG A 320 15.93 1.58 -16.06
N LEU A 321 16.32 2.81 -16.45
CA LEU A 321 15.39 3.83 -16.96
C LEU A 321 14.87 3.55 -18.38
N ARG A 322 15.46 2.58 -19.08
CA ARG A 322 15.02 2.26 -20.44
C ARG A 322 13.56 1.80 -20.41
N GLY A 323 12.76 2.36 -21.30
CA GLY A 323 11.33 2.12 -21.40
C GLY A 323 10.46 2.95 -20.45
N TYR A 324 11.01 3.53 -19.39
CA TYR A 324 10.25 4.41 -18.51
C TYR A 324 9.98 5.78 -19.15
N THR A 325 8.81 6.30 -18.83
CA THR A 325 8.43 7.70 -19.09
C THR A 325 8.31 8.42 -17.76
N THR A 326 8.90 9.60 -17.65
CA THR A 326 8.69 10.53 -16.55
C THR A 326 7.96 11.78 -17.04
N ALA A 327 7.69 12.72 -16.15
CA ALA A 327 7.06 13.99 -16.48
C ALA A 327 7.64 15.13 -15.65
N PHE A 328 7.48 16.36 -16.15
CA PHE A 328 7.76 17.59 -15.42
C PHE A 328 6.77 18.68 -15.84
N TRP A 329 6.58 19.70 -15.02
CA TRP A 329 5.68 20.79 -15.35
C TRP A 329 6.31 21.78 -16.33
N LEU A 330 5.63 22.02 -17.46
CA LEU A 330 5.95 23.14 -18.36
C LEU A 330 5.33 24.44 -17.85
N THR A 331 4.10 24.36 -17.39
CA THR A 331 3.35 25.43 -16.75
C THR A 331 2.48 24.81 -15.67
N HIS A 332 1.90 25.60 -14.79
CA HIS A 332 0.99 25.15 -13.75
C HIS A 332 -0.16 24.22 -14.22
N ASP A 333 -0.50 24.29 -15.50
CA ASP A 333 -1.60 23.51 -16.08
C ASP A 333 -1.16 22.49 -17.12
N LYS A 334 0.13 22.40 -17.42
CA LYS A 334 0.64 21.54 -18.48
C LYS A 334 1.90 20.80 -18.07
N ALA A 335 1.77 19.50 -17.88
CA ALA A 335 2.90 18.60 -17.70
C ALA A 335 3.46 18.14 -19.06
N GLN A 336 4.75 17.83 -19.10
CA GLN A 336 5.46 17.30 -20.26
C GLN A 336 5.94 15.90 -19.97
N PRO A 337 5.38 14.87 -20.62
CA PRO A 337 5.94 13.53 -20.58
C PRO A 337 7.22 13.46 -21.39
N VAL A 338 8.23 12.78 -20.86
CA VAL A 338 9.52 12.58 -21.52
C VAL A 338 10.07 11.18 -21.24
N PRO A 339 10.88 10.60 -22.15
CA PRO A 339 11.59 9.37 -21.86
C PRO A 339 12.44 9.51 -20.58
N GLY A 340 12.38 8.52 -19.70
CA GLY A 340 13.20 8.50 -18.48
C GLY A 340 14.70 8.34 -18.78
N ALA A 341 15.04 7.68 -19.90
CA ALA A 341 16.42 7.49 -20.33
C ALA A 341 16.80 8.51 -21.43
N GLY A 342 18.03 9.02 -21.34
CA GLY A 342 18.59 9.94 -22.35
C GLY A 342 18.53 11.41 -21.94
N ALA A 343 18.72 12.26 -22.93
CA ALA A 343 18.68 13.72 -22.76
C ALA A 343 17.23 14.20 -22.59
N ILE A 344 17.04 15.23 -21.78
CA ILE A 344 15.74 15.88 -21.57
C ILE A 344 15.89 17.37 -21.84
N ASP A 345 15.08 17.89 -22.76
CA ASP A 345 14.94 19.32 -23.04
C ASP A 345 14.09 19.96 -21.92
N TRP A 346 14.78 20.43 -20.88
CA TRP A 346 14.12 20.95 -19.69
C TRP A 346 13.42 22.27 -19.90
N ASP A 347 13.91 23.11 -20.81
CA ASP A 347 13.31 24.42 -21.13
C ASP A 347 12.33 24.37 -22.31
N HIS A 348 12.19 23.19 -22.93
CA HIS A 348 11.26 22.91 -24.03
C HIS A 348 11.46 23.83 -25.24
N ASN A 349 12.73 24.12 -25.55
CA ASN A 349 13.09 24.98 -26.71
C ASN A 349 13.32 24.19 -28.00
N GLY A 350 13.19 22.85 -27.97
CA GLY A 350 13.37 21.95 -29.11
C GLY A 350 14.82 21.54 -29.35
N ARG A 351 15.75 21.82 -28.44
CA ARG A 351 17.17 21.51 -28.54
C ARG A 351 17.69 20.90 -27.22
N ILE A 352 18.79 20.19 -27.31
CA ILE A 352 19.53 19.76 -26.14
C ILE A 352 20.74 20.66 -25.95
N ASP A 353 20.67 21.51 -24.98
CA ASP A 353 21.67 22.52 -24.72
C ASP A 353 22.86 22.02 -23.87
N SER A 354 24.06 22.49 -24.20
CA SER A 354 25.25 22.14 -23.40
C SER A 354 25.36 22.97 -22.12
N THR A 355 24.73 24.15 -22.07
CA THR A 355 24.71 25.01 -20.89
C THR A 355 23.59 24.57 -19.92
N PRO A 356 23.84 24.60 -18.61
CA PRO A 356 22.79 24.26 -17.65
C PRO A 356 21.59 25.22 -17.76
N ARG A 357 20.39 24.65 -17.53
CA ARG A 357 19.13 25.40 -17.50
C ARG A 357 18.66 25.60 -16.06
N ARG A 358 17.99 26.71 -15.81
CA ARG A 358 17.29 27.00 -14.57
C ARG A 358 15.80 26.91 -14.82
N ARG A 359 15.15 25.92 -14.20
CA ARG A 359 13.72 25.71 -14.31
C ARG A 359 13.14 25.05 -13.06
N ASP A 360 11.99 25.52 -12.63
CA ASP A 360 11.13 24.86 -11.68
C ASP A 360 10.39 23.73 -12.42
N VAL A 361 10.80 22.48 -12.21
CA VAL A 361 10.28 21.33 -12.94
C VAL A 361 9.18 20.60 -12.18
N ASN A 362 9.05 20.86 -10.88
CA ASN A 362 8.00 20.31 -10.03
C ASN A 362 6.89 21.33 -9.67
N ASP A 363 7.02 22.57 -10.16
CA ASP A 363 6.05 23.67 -10.05
C ASP A 363 5.72 24.04 -8.57
N ASP A 364 6.72 24.00 -7.70
CA ASP A 364 6.56 24.38 -6.29
C ASP A 364 6.88 25.87 -6.02
N GLY A 365 7.16 26.64 -7.05
CA GLY A 365 7.52 28.06 -7.01
C GLY A 365 8.97 28.31 -6.58
N LYS A 366 9.80 27.27 -6.50
CA LYS A 366 11.19 27.36 -6.05
C LYS A 366 12.14 26.75 -7.08
N PHE A 367 13.41 27.05 -6.92
CA PHE A 367 14.48 26.41 -7.68
C PHE A 367 15.34 25.60 -6.71
N GLY A 368 14.83 24.46 -6.33
CA GLY A 368 15.34 23.63 -5.26
C GLY A 368 16.34 22.56 -5.68
N THR A 369 16.51 21.62 -4.80
CA THR A 369 17.24 20.38 -5.01
C THR A 369 16.29 19.21 -4.79
N LEU A 370 15.93 18.55 -5.86
CA LEU A 370 15.02 17.40 -5.87
C LEU A 370 15.85 16.15 -5.63
N LYS A 371 15.91 15.70 -4.37
CA LYS A 371 16.59 14.46 -3.99
C LYS A 371 15.79 13.26 -4.50
N SER A 372 16.47 12.26 -5.02
CA SER A 372 15.85 10.98 -5.33
C SER A 372 15.78 10.12 -4.08
N THR A 373 14.74 9.35 -3.99
CA THR A 373 14.61 8.24 -3.02
C THR A 373 15.30 7.00 -3.59
N PRO A 374 16.08 6.26 -2.81
CA PRO A 374 16.82 5.12 -3.36
C PRO A 374 15.93 3.93 -3.74
N ASN A 375 15.22 3.36 -2.80
CA ASN A 375 14.32 2.23 -2.96
C ASN A 375 13.23 2.34 -1.88
N GLU A 376 12.02 2.65 -2.29
CA GLU A 376 10.92 2.86 -1.35
C GLU A 376 10.51 1.57 -0.66
N TRP A 377 10.60 0.43 -1.35
CA TRP A 377 10.32 -0.87 -0.75
C TRP A 377 11.21 -1.20 0.45
N ALA A 378 12.46 -0.73 0.44
CA ALA A 378 13.37 -0.88 1.57
C ALA A 378 13.15 0.15 2.68
N MET A 379 12.24 1.10 2.49
CA MET A 379 11.92 2.15 3.45
C MET A 379 10.61 1.90 4.19
N LEU A 380 9.87 0.85 3.82
CA LEU A 380 8.59 0.55 4.43
C LEU A 380 8.74 0.31 5.93
N VAL A 381 7.81 0.88 6.69
CA VAL A 381 7.70 0.75 8.14
C VAL A 381 6.37 0.07 8.45
N PHE A 382 6.44 -1.12 8.99
CA PHE A 382 5.24 -1.95 9.22
C PHE A 382 4.54 -1.62 10.54
N THR A 383 5.23 -1.04 11.51
CA THR A 383 4.73 -0.78 12.89
C THR A 383 4.11 0.61 13.06
N GLY A 384 3.40 1.13 12.07
CA GLY A 384 2.71 2.42 12.13
C GLY A 384 1.41 2.38 12.95
N GLY A 385 0.98 3.53 13.48
CA GLY A 385 -0.29 3.64 14.19
C GLY A 385 -0.40 2.66 15.37
N THR A 386 -1.35 1.75 15.32
CA THR A 386 -1.60 0.71 16.33
C THR A 386 -0.99 -0.65 16.00
N ILE A 387 -0.44 -0.82 14.81
CA ILE A 387 0.12 -2.09 14.33
C ILE A 387 1.30 -2.55 15.19
N GLY A 388 1.34 -3.82 15.57
CA GLY A 388 2.40 -4.45 16.38
C GLY A 388 2.40 -4.05 17.85
N LYS A 389 1.46 -3.23 18.30
CA LYS A 389 1.42 -2.75 19.69
C LYS A 389 0.58 -3.67 20.55
N ARG A 390 1.21 -4.30 21.54
CA ARG A 390 0.48 -5.04 22.57
C ARG A 390 -0.49 -4.12 23.31
N GLN A 391 -1.75 -4.50 23.38
CA GLN A 391 -2.76 -3.74 24.13
C GLN A 391 -2.56 -3.91 25.64
N ASP A 392 -1.77 -3.03 26.20
CA ASP A 392 -1.97 -2.68 27.58
C ASP A 392 -2.75 -1.34 27.61
N VAL A 393 -3.89 -1.37 28.27
CA VAL A 393 -4.96 -0.36 28.21
C VAL A 393 -4.49 1.05 28.63
N THR A 394 -3.38 1.16 29.32
CA THR A 394 -2.79 2.43 29.79
C THR A 394 -1.88 3.09 28.76
N THR A 395 -1.34 2.34 27.83
CA THR A 395 -0.38 2.84 26.83
C THR A 395 -1.07 3.44 25.61
N LEU A 396 -2.30 3.05 25.28
CA LEU A 396 -3.04 3.54 24.11
C LEU A 396 -3.33 5.05 24.12
N LEU A 397 -3.36 5.68 25.30
CA LEU A 397 -3.62 7.12 25.42
C LEU A 397 -2.37 7.99 25.43
N SER A 398 -1.19 7.44 25.68
CA SER A 398 0.04 8.22 25.89
C SER A 398 1.03 8.20 24.71
N ILE A 399 0.98 7.17 23.85
CA ILE A 399 1.91 7.05 22.70
C ILE A 399 1.40 7.82 21.47
N ALA A 400 0.14 8.19 21.46
CA ALA A 400 -0.63 8.57 20.27
C ALA A 400 -0.28 9.91 19.62
N ARG A 401 0.64 10.74 20.06
CA ARG A 401 0.76 12.08 19.45
C ARG A 401 2.15 12.64 19.20
N SER A 402 3.23 12.01 19.62
CA SER A 402 4.56 12.67 19.58
C SER A 402 5.51 12.20 18.48
N GLN A 403 5.26 11.07 17.82
CA GLN A 403 6.19 10.48 16.84
C GLN A 403 5.68 10.46 15.39
N TYR A 404 4.38 10.60 15.16
CA TYR A 404 3.79 10.53 13.83
C TYR A 404 3.62 11.93 13.23
N ARG A 405 4.00 12.06 11.96
CA ARG A 405 3.77 13.29 11.21
C ARG A 405 2.40 13.20 10.57
N ARG A 406 1.57 14.24 10.76
CA ARG A 406 0.40 14.43 9.89
C ARG A 406 0.87 14.57 8.46
N MET A 407 0.08 14.04 7.53
CA MET A 407 0.33 14.28 6.10
C MET A 407 0.39 15.78 5.83
N PRO A 408 1.48 16.29 5.25
CA PRO A 408 1.58 17.71 4.93
C PRO A 408 0.93 18.01 3.58
N GLY A 409 -0.10 18.81 3.59
CA GLY A 409 -0.71 19.38 2.39
C GLY A 409 -1.92 18.61 1.87
N PRO A 410 -2.59 19.15 0.85
CA PRO A 410 -3.74 18.52 0.22
C PRO A 410 -3.31 17.31 -0.61
N GLU A 411 -4.15 16.28 -0.62
CA GLU A 411 -4.01 15.12 -1.48
C GLU A 411 -4.41 15.43 -2.93
N LEU A 412 -4.13 14.50 -3.86
CA LEU A 412 -4.43 14.68 -5.29
C LEU A 412 -5.93 14.91 -5.52
N SER A 413 -6.30 16.11 -5.94
CA SER A 413 -7.67 16.42 -6.30
C SER A 413 -8.03 15.93 -7.71
N GLN A 414 -9.32 15.73 -7.96
CA GLN A 414 -9.80 15.33 -9.29
C GLN A 414 -9.42 16.33 -10.39
N ASP A 415 -9.46 17.62 -10.10
CA ASP A 415 -9.10 18.66 -11.08
C ASP A 415 -7.61 18.59 -11.43
N MET A 416 -6.74 18.40 -10.46
CA MET A 416 -5.31 18.23 -10.70
C MET A 416 -5.04 16.95 -11.50
N GLN A 417 -5.70 15.85 -11.13
CA GLN A 417 -5.61 14.58 -11.87
C GLN A 417 -6.03 14.75 -13.34
N ARG A 418 -7.12 15.47 -13.61
CA ARG A 418 -7.56 15.74 -14.98
C ARG A 418 -6.51 16.53 -15.79
N LYS A 419 -5.89 17.55 -15.19
CA LYS A 419 -4.80 18.32 -15.81
C LYS A 419 -3.59 17.44 -16.14
N ILE A 420 -3.17 16.60 -15.19
CA ILE A 420 -2.08 15.63 -15.38
C ILE A 420 -2.42 14.69 -16.54
N ARG A 421 -3.58 14.03 -16.48
CA ARG A 421 -3.99 13.04 -17.50
C ARG A 421 -4.08 13.66 -18.89
N GLN A 422 -4.67 14.84 -19.03
CA GLN A 422 -4.74 15.56 -20.31
C GLN A 422 -3.35 15.85 -20.87
N SER A 423 -2.42 16.26 -20.02
CA SER A 423 -1.05 16.57 -20.41
C SER A 423 -0.24 15.32 -20.81
N LEU A 424 -0.43 14.20 -20.10
CA LEU A 424 0.33 12.96 -20.34
C LEU A 424 -0.22 12.13 -21.51
N THR A 425 -1.43 12.39 -21.98
CA THR A 425 -2.07 11.67 -23.10
C THR A 425 -2.02 12.41 -24.43
N GLN A 426 -1.63 13.67 -24.46
CA GLN A 426 -1.41 14.41 -25.71
C GLN A 426 -0.06 14.01 -26.32
N PRO A 427 -0.01 13.73 -27.64
CA PRO A 427 1.23 13.36 -28.35
C PRO A 427 2.25 14.49 -28.41
#